data_017b5e5b7bea5c0227634259ec6119e2
#
_entry.id   017b5e5b7bea5c0227634259ec6119e2
#
_cell.length_a   1.000
_cell.length_b   1.000
_cell.length_c   1.000
_cell.angle_alpha   90.00
_cell.angle_beta   90.00
_cell.angle_gamma   90.00
#
_symmetry.space_group_name_H-M   'P 1'
#
loop_
_entity.id
_entity.type
_entity.pdbx_description
1 polymer ?
#
loop_
_entity_poly.entity_id
_entity_poly.type
_entity_poly.pdbx_seq_one_letter_code
_entity_poly.pdbx_strand_id
1 'polypeptide(L)'
;MTIKYPVISPKVFTFKFALLCFLLLNITGCATCKYSTKDTAPIPPDVKTFRVNYFENKARYVNPQITPQITEKLKQKIISQTRLRQTNSDDAHYDISGYLSDYSVTTTGIANQNASTNRLNVTFHVVFKNTLDPKKDFESDVTSNYDFKADLTLPQAEAQLGDEIVKNVTDAIFNKIFSNW
;
A
#
# COMPACT_ATOMS: atom_id res chain seq x y z
N MET A 1 -32.76 -54.20 41.67
CA MET A 1 -32.05 -52.92 41.70
C MET A 1 -32.76 -51.98 40.70
N THR A 2 -33.70 -51.18 41.21
CA THR A 2 -34.64 -50.41 40.37
C THR A 2 -34.10 -48.99 40.19
N ILE A 3 -33.71 -48.67 38.95
CA ILE A 3 -33.19 -47.36 38.62
C ILE A 3 -34.37 -46.38 38.45
N LYS A 4 -34.47 -45.44 39.39
CA LYS A 4 -35.53 -44.41 39.42
C LYS A 4 -35.06 -43.21 38.59
N TYR A 5 -35.62 -43.02 37.43
CA TYR A 5 -35.33 -41.82 36.57
C TYR A 5 -36.11 -40.62 37.14
N PRO A 6 -35.49 -39.43 37.27
CA PRO A 6 -36.21 -38.26 37.74
C PRO A 6 -37.19 -37.79 36.65
N VAL A 7 -38.45 -37.69 36.98
CA VAL A 7 -39.50 -37.13 36.14
C VAL A 7 -39.29 -35.61 36.08
N ILE A 8 -38.74 -35.12 35.01
CA ILE A 8 -38.57 -33.67 34.77
C ILE A 8 -39.95 -33.10 34.43
N SER A 9 -40.43 -32.14 35.22
CA SER A 9 -41.74 -31.52 34.99
C SER A 9 -41.75 -30.81 33.62
N PRO A 10 -42.84 -30.89 32.83
CA PRO A 10 -42.90 -30.34 31.46
C PRO A 10 -42.62 -28.83 31.41
N LYS A 11 -42.90 -28.08 32.50
CA LYS A 11 -42.60 -26.63 32.59
C LYS A 11 -41.10 -26.30 32.62
N VAL A 12 -40.27 -27.17 33.20
CA VAL A 12 -38.81 -27.00 33.27
C VAL A 12 -38.18 -27.34 31.94
N PHE A 13 -38.74 -28.29 31.21
CA PHE A 13 -38.28 -28.67 29.87
C PHE A 13 -38.54 -27.57 28.82
N THR A 14 -39.76 -26.99 28.85
CA THR A 14 -40.13 -25.89 27.94
C THR A 14 -39.30 -24.63 28.21
N PHE A 15 -39.02 -24.32 29.48
CA PHE A 15 -38.17 -23.16 29.80
C PHE A 15 -36.71 -23.32 29.36
N LYS A 16 -36.12 -24.51 29.53
CA LYS A 16 -34.77 -24.82 29.06
C LYS A 16 -34.69 -24.82 27.54
N PHE A 17 -35.72 -25.31 26.85
CA PHE A 17 -35.79 -25.31 25.40
C PHE A 17 -35.92 -23.87 24.84
N ALA A 18 -36.74 -23.03 25.46
CA ALA A 18 -36.87 -21.61 25.10
C ALA A 18 -35.58 -20.83 25.34
N LEU A 19 -34.84 -21.09 26.42
CA LEU A 19 -33.55 -20.49 26.73
C LEU A 19 -32.49 -20.90 25.71
N LEU A 20 -32.48 -22.16 25.27
CA LEU A 20 -31.55 -22.69 24.25
C LEU A 20 -31.83 -22.07 22.89
N CYS A 21 -33.10 -21.93 22.48
CA CYS A 21 -33.49 -21.25 21.25
C CYS A 21 -33.12 -19.76 21.27
N PHE A 22 -33.29 -19.07 22.40
CA PHE A 22 -32.87 -17.68 22.57
C PHE A 22 -31.35 -17.49 22.45
N LEU A 23 -30.58 -18.46 22.99
CA LEU A 23 -29.12 -18.45 22.87
C LEU A 23 -28.64 -18.68 21.41
N LEU A 24 -29.33 -19.57 20.66
CA LEU A 24 -29.01 -19.87 19.27
C LEU A 24 -29.36 -18.71 18.31
N LEU A 25 -30.39 -17.91 18.62
CA LEU A 25 -30.76 -16.74 17.82
C LEU A 25 -29.73 -15.59 17.86
N ASN A 26 -28.86 -15.56 18.88
CA ASN A 26 -27.82 -14.53 19.01
C ASN A 26 -26.56 -14.85 18.22
N ILE A 27 -26.41 -16.03 17.61
CA ILE A 27 -25.19 -16.44 16.87
C ILE A 27 -25.27 -16.04 15.39
N THR A 28 -26.43 -15.66 14.88
CA THR A 28 -26.60 -15.34 13.43
C THR A 28 -26.34 -13.88 13.05
N GLY A 29 -25.85 -13.04 13.98
CA GLY A 29 -25.74 -11.58 13.81
C GLY A 29 -24.44 -11.03 13.22
N CYS A 30 -23.43 -11.82 12.87
CA CYS A 30 -22.10 -11.28 12.48
C CYS A 30 -21.50 -11.81 11.17
N ALA A 31 -22.29 -12.16 10.16
CA ALA A 31 -21.74 -12.75 8.93
C ALA A 31 -21.69 -11.83 7.70
N THR A 32 -21.93 -10.51 7.81
CA THR A 32 -21.90 -9.62 6.63
C THR A 32 -21.20 -8.29 6.83
N CYS A 33 -20.24 -8.18 7.74
CA CYS A 33 -19.30 -7.07 7.69
C CYS A 33 -18.24 -7.37 6.61
N LYS A 34 -18.55 -7.09 5.33
CA LYS A 34 -17.52 -6.84 4.32
C LYS A 34 -16.81 -5.55 4.72
N TYR A 35 -15.81 -5.68 5.58
CA TYR A 35 -14.88 -4.59 5.83
C TYR A 35 -14.03 -4.44 4.57
N SER A 36 -14.48 -3.58 3.65
CA SER A 36 -13.64 -3.13 2.55
C SER A 36 -12.67 -2.10 3.11
N THR A 37 -11.47 -2.52 3.47
CA THR A 37 -10.35 -1.63 3.86
C THR A 37 -9.72 -0.91 2.66
N LYS A 38 -10.54 -0.59 1.66
CA LYS A 38 -10.10 0.21 0.51
C LYS A 38 -10.36 1.67 0.83
N ASP A 39 -9.51 2.25 1.68
CA ASP A 39 -9.39 3.70 1.88
C ASP A 39 -8.64 4.34 0.70
N THR A 40 -9.12 4.08 -0.49
CA THR A 40 -8.72 4.82 -1.68
C THR A 40 -9.77 5.88 -1.95
N ALA A 41 -9.32 7.09 -2.30
CA ALA A 41 -10.22 8.12 -2.80
C ALA A 41 -11.18 7.54 -3.85
N PRO A 42 -12.44 7.98 -3.89
CA PRO A 42 -13.44 7.41 -4.77
C PRO A 42 -13.03 7.63 -6.23
N ILE A 43 -12.47 6.59 -6.84
CA ILE A 43 -12.17 6.58 -8.28
C ILE A 43 -13.51 6.68 -9.02
N PRO A 44 -13.70 7.65 -9.96
CA PRO A 44 -14.93 7.78 -10.73
C PRO A 44 -15.33 6.47 -11.41
N PRO A 45 -16.62 6.11 -11.47
CA PRO A 45 -17.09 4.80 -11.97
C PRO A 45 -16.78 4.54 -13.45
N ASP A 46 -16.55 5.58 -14.23
CA ASP A 46 -16.15 5.57 -15.63
C ASP A 46 -14.67 5.21 -15.84
N VAL A 47 -13.83 5.44 -14.84
CA VAL A 47 -12.41 5.04 -14.87
C VAL A 47 -12.28 3.55 -14.59
N LYS A 48 -11.73 2.80 -15.56
CA LYS A 48 -11.65 1.33 -15.53
C LYS A 48 -10.26 0.77 -15.72
N THR A 49 -9.37 1.52 -16.38
CA THR A 49 -8.04 1.03 -16.78
C THR A 49 -6.95 1.96 -16.30
N PHE A 50 -5.78 1.39 -16.07
CA PHE A 50 -4.57 2.14 -15.79
C PHE A 50 -3.36 1.53 -16.51
N ARG A 51 -2.38 2.38 -16.80
CA ARG A 51 -1.06 2.01 -17.28
C ARG A 51 0.00 2.62 -16.37
N VAL A 52 1.01 1.85 -16.04
CA VAL A 52 2.23 2.34 -15.40
C VAL A 52 3.37 2.10 -16.36
N ASN A 53 3.92 3.17 -16.87
CA ASN A 53 5.12 3.13 -17.71
C ASN A 53 6.34 2.80 -16.84
N TYR A 54 7.38 2.28 -17.49
CA TYR A 54 8.65 2.03 -16.81
C TYR A 54 9.24 3.35 -16.28
N PHE A 55 9.59 3.39 -14.99
CA PHE A 55 10.28 4.53 -14.41
C PHE A 55 11.74 4.54 -14.82
N GLU A 56 12.16 5.62 -15.49
CA GLU A 56 13.55 5.82 -15.86
C GLU A 56 14.39 6.22 -14.64
N ASN A 57 15.69 5.94 -14.70
CA ASN A 57 16.64 6.47 -13.72
C ASN A 57 17.41 7.66 -14.37
N LYS A 58 17.15 8.87 -13.88
CA LYS A 58 17.84 10.10 -14.29
C LYS A 58 18.72 10.67 -13.16
N ALA A 59 18.78 9.98 -12.02
CA ALA A 59 19.65 10.37 -10.93
C ALA A 59 21.13 10.22 -11.30
N ARG A 60 21.98 11.00 -10.65
CA ARG A 60 23.42 10.95 -10.87
C ARG A 60 24.04 9.58 -10.53
N TYR A 61 23.55 8.94 -9.49
CA TYR A 61 23.90 7.57 -9.15
C TYR A 61 22.85 6.61 -9.70
N VAL A 62 23.29 5.60 -10.41
CA VAL A 62 22.40 4.65 -11.06
C VAL A 62 22.36 3.33 -10.30
N ASN A 63 21.29 3.09 -9.54
CA ASN A 63 20.92 1.76 -9.06
C ASN A 63 19.96 1.11 -10.07
N PRO A 64 20.40 0.08 -10.84
CA PRO A 64 19.59 -0.48 -11.92
C PRO A 64 18.40 -1.32 -11.42
N GLN A 65 18.33 -1.65 -10.14
CA GLN A 65 17.31 -2.53 -9.59
C GLN A 65 16.11 -1.76 -9.02
N ILE A 66 16.28 -0.52 -8.60
CA ILE A 66 15.28 0.19 -7.79
C ILE A 66 14.06 0.62 -8.61
N THR A 67 14.26 1.17 -9.81
CA THR A 67 13.16 1.66 -10.65
C THR A 67 12.27 0.53 -11.20
N PRO A 68 12.80 -0.64 -11.64
CA PRO A 68 11.98 -1.80 -12.00
C PRO A 68 11.15 -2.32 -10.83
N GLN A 69 11.75 -2.45 -9.64
CA GLN A 69 11.07 -2.96 -8.46
C GLN A 69 9.91 -2.03 -8.03
N ILE A 70 10.14 -0.72 -8.03
CA ILE A 70 9.10 0.27 -7.71
C ILE A 70 8.00 0.24 -8.78
N THR A 71 8.34 0.16 -10.08
CA THR A 71 7.37 0.06 -11.15
C THR A 71 6.43 -1.14 -10.96
N GLU A 72 7.00 -2.33 -10.74
CA GLU A 72 6.21 -3.56 -10.55
C GLU A 72 5.42 -3.54 -9.23
N LYS A 73 6.02 -3.04 -8.16
CA LYS A 73 5.33 -2.93 -6.87
C LYS A 73 4.16 -1.96 -6.94
N LEU A 74 4.29 -0.84 -7.67
CA LEU A 74 3.21 0.12 -7.88
C LEU A 74 2.05 -0.51 -8.67
N LYS A 75 2.34 -1.24 -9.77
CA LYS A 75 1.32 -1.98 -10.52
C LYS A 75 0.55 -2.94 -9.63
N GLN A 76 1.27 -3.77 -8.86
CA GLN A 76 0.66 -4.72 -7.92
C GLN A 76 -0.20 -4.02 -6.86
N LYS A 77 0.28 -2.89 -6.32
CA LYS A 77 -0.47 -2.11 -5.32
C LYS A 77 -1.76 -1.54 -5.90
N ILE A 78 -1.72 -0.97 -7.11
CA ILE A 78 -2.92 -0.45 -7.78
C ILE A 78 -3.93 -1.58 -8.02
N ILE A 79 -3.50 -2.75 -8.53
CA ILE A 79 -4.38 -3.91 -8.75
C ILE A 79 -5.02 -4.38 -7.44
N SER A 80 -4.24 -4.45 -6.36
CA SER A 80 -4.73 -4.98 -5.07
C SER A 80 -5.65 -4.01 -4.31
N GLN A 81 -5.41 -2.71 -4.44
CA GLN A 81 -6.12 -1.70 -3.65
C GLN A 81 -7.20 -0.92 -4.43
N THR A 82 -7.26 -1.10 -5.74
CA THR A 82 -8.27 -0.45 -6.59
C THR A 82 -9.06 -1.47 -7.39
N ARG A 83 -10.11 -1.00 -8.08
CA ARG A 83 -10.87 -1.81 -9.03
C ARG A 83 -10.34 -1.70 -10.46
N LEU A 84 -9.27 -0.93 -10.67
CA LEU A 84 -8.71 -0.67 -11.99
C LEU A 84 -8.05 -1.93 -12.56
N ARG A 85 -8.15 -2.10 -13.86
CA ARG A 85 -7.45 -3.16 -14.61
C ARG A 85 -6.24 -2.58 -15.30
N GLN A 86 -5.12 -3.28 -15.18
CA GLN A 86 -3.90 -2.92 -15.91
C GLN A 86 -4.09 -3.14 -17.41
N THR A 87 -3.59 -2.20 -18.20
CA THR A 87 -3.47 -2.31 -19.65
C THR A 87 -2.11 -1.78 -20.10
N ASN A 88 -1.67 -2.20 -21.29
CA ASN A 88 -0.48 -1.65 -21.96
C ASN A 88 -0.86 -0.74 -23.13
N SER A 89 -2.16 -0.53 -23.34
CA SER A 89 -2.68 0.30 -24.43
C SER A 89 -2.50 1.79 -24.13
N ASP A 90 -2.32 2.60 -25.17
CA ASP A 90 -2.16 4.05 -25.05
C ASP A 90 -3.47 4.77 -24.68
N ASP A 91 -4.62 4.08 -24.77
CA ASP A 91 -5.93 4.59 -24.37
C ASP A 91 -6.28 4.30 -22.91
N ALA A 92 -5.31 3.97 -22.07
CA ALA A 92 -5.52 3.81 -20.63
C ALA A 92 -6.17 5.07 -20.03
N HIS A 93 -7.18 4.87 -19.14
CA HIS A 93 -7.85 6.00 -18.51
C HIS A 93 -6.91 6.75 -17.55
N TYR A 94 -6.08 6.03 -16.81
CA TYR A 94 -5.00 6.59 -16.00
C TYR A 94 -3.67 6.16 -16.59
N ASP A 95 -2.82 7.13 -16.93
CA ASP A 95 -1.46 6.90 -17.41
C ASP A 95 -0.46 7.49 -16.41
N ILE A 96 0.36 6.62 -15.85
CA ILE A 96 1.33 6.95 -14.81
C ILE A 96 2.72 6.75 -15.38
N SER A 97 3.52 7.80 -15.34
CA SER A 97 4.91 7.79 -15.78
C SER A 97 5.78 8.61 -14.83
N GLY A 98 7.08 8.59 -15.04
CA GLY A 98 8.00 9.38 -14.23
C GLY A 98 9.42 8.85 -14.28
N TYR A 99 10.25 9.37 -13.39
CA TYR A 99 11.65 8.98 -13.30
C TYR A 99 12.20 9.24 -11.89
N LEU A 100 13.22 8.50 -11.51
CA LEU A 100 14.06 8.79 -10.35
C LEU A 100 14.92 10.02 -10.67
N SER A 101 14.65 11.14 -10.00
CA SER A 101 15.31 12.43 -10.24
C SER A 101 16.52 12.65 -9.34
N ASP A 102 16.47 12.18 -8.08
CA ASP A 102 17.59 12.25 -7.14
C ASP A 102 17.77 10.93 -6.39
N TYR A 103 19.03 10.55 -6.26
CA TYR A 103 19.48 9.42 -5.46
C TYR A 103 20.87 9.79 -4.93
N SER A 104 20.89 10.47 -3.79
CA SER A 104 22.11 11.09 -3.27
C SER A 104 22.30 10.84 -1.78
N VAL A 105 23.54 10.85 -1.32
CA VAL A 105 23.88 10.69 0.07
C VAL A 105 24.40 12.01 0.64
N THR A 106 23.85 12.41 1.79
CA THR A 106 24.30 13.57 2.56
C THR A 106 24.65 13.15 3.99
N THR A 107 25.68 13.78 4.59
CA THR A 107 26.00 13.57 5.99
C THR A 107 25.11 14.43 6.87
N THR A 108 24.44 13.81 7.83
CA THR A 108 23.47 14.50 8.72
C THR A 108 23.90 14.54 10.18
N GLY A 109 24.72 13.58 10.63
CA GLY A 109 25.18 13.50 12.02
C GLY A 109 26.69 13.55 12.11
N ILE A 110 27.21 14.33 13.08
CA ILE A 110 28.63 14.41 13.39
C ILE A 110 28.80 14.11 14.88
N ALA A 111 29.63 13.12 15.21
CA ALA A 111 30.01 12.78 16.58
C ALA A 111 31.54 12.73 16.69
N ASN A 112 32.13 13.40 17.69
CA ASN A 112 33.55 13.46 17.90
C ASN A 112 34.33 13.88 16.64
N GLN A 113 33.84 14.86 15.89
CA GLN A 113 34.38 15.37 14.61
C GLN A 113 34.36 14.36 13.44
N ASN A 114 33.69 13.22 13.59
CA ASN A 114 33.51 12.25 12.53
C ASN A 114 32.03 12.15 12.13
N ALA A 115 31.76 11.85 10.86
CA ALA A 115 30.42 11.53 10.41
C ALA A 115 29.89 10.31 11.17
N SER A 116 28.69 10.41 11.75
CA SER A 116 28.06 9.31 12.49
C SER A 116 26.82 8.78 11.76
N THR A 117 26.19 9.63 10.96
CA THR A 117 24.96 9.29 10.23
C THR A 117 25.00 9.90 8.83
N ASN A 118 24.71 9.09 7.85
CA ASN A 118 24.44 9.50 6.49
C ASN A 118 22.94 9.38 6.20
N ARG A 119 22.48 10.18 5.26
CA ARG A 119 21.09 10.18 4.76
C ARG A 119 21.08 9.93 3.26
N LEU A 120 20.39 8.88 2.84
CA LEU A 120 20.07 8.64 1.45
C LEU A 120 18.78 9.41 1.12
N ASN A 121 18.88 10.33 0.16
CA ASN A 121 17.75 11.06 -0.39
C ASN A 121 17.31 10.36 -1.67
N VAL A 122 16.01 10.07 -1.78
CA VAL A 122 15.40 9.40 -2.93
C VAL A 122 14.22 10.25 -3.40
N THR A 123 14.29 10.80 -4.60
CA THR A 123 13.21 11.63 -5.15
C THR A 123 12.76 11.08 -6.50
N PHE A 124 11.46 10.84 -6.62
CA PHE A 124 10.79 10.46 -7.87
C PHE A 124 9.96 11.62 -8.38
N HIS A 125 10.17 11.98 -9.64
CA HIS A 125 9.27 12.84 -10.38
C HIS A 125 8.18 11.99 -11.01
N VAL A 126 6.92 12.23 -10.61
CA VAL A 126 5.76 11.46 -11.03
C VAL A 126 4.88 12.32 -11.92
N VAL A 127 4.51 11.79 -13.07
CA VAL A 127 3.58 12.38 -14.03
C VAL A 127 2.33 11.51 -14.07
N PHE A 128 1.20 12.09 -13.73
CA PHE A 128 -0.11 11.45 -13.78
C PHE A 128 -0.97 12.12 -14.83
N LYS A 129 -1.57 11.32 -15.72
CA LYS A 129 -2.52 11.78 -16.72
C LYS A 129 -3.84 11.04 -16.59
N ASN A 130 -4.92 11.78 -16.63
CA ASN A 130 -6.28 11.26 -16.67
C ASN A 130 -6.91 11.58 -18.04
N THR A 131 -7.00 10.57 -18.91
CA THR A 131 -7.50 10.76 -20.28
C THR A 131 -8.99 11.15 -20.34
N LEU A 132 -9.77 10.85 -19.27
CA LEU A 132 -11.18 11.21 -19.18
C LEU A 132 -11.41 12.62 -18.60
N ASP A 133 -10.47 13.13 -17.81
CA ASP A 133 -10.54 14.47 -17.22
C ASP A 133 -9.14 15.08 -17.11
N PRO A 134 -8.64 15.72 -18.19
CA PRO A 134 -7.29 16.31 -18.21
C PRO A 134 -7.06 17.43 -17.18
N LYS A 135 -8.12 17.97 -16.54
CA LYS A 135 -7.97 18.95 -15.47
C LYS A 135 -7.36 18.34 -14.19
N LYS A 136 -7.37 17.02 -14.10
CA LYS A 136 -6.79 16.26 -12.99
C LYS A 136 -5.37 15.77 -13.27
N ASP A 137 -4.81 16.11 -14.41
CA ASP A 137 -3.41 15.85 -14.72
C ASP A 137 -2.52 16.62 -13.76
N PHE A 138 -1.47 15.98 -13.30
CA PHE A 138 -0.48 16.67 -12.48
C PHE A 138 0.91 16.04 -12.64
N GLU A 139 1.91 16.84 -12.27
CA GLU A 139 3.28 16.41 -12.07
C GLU A 139 3.69 16.78 -10.65
N SER A 140 4.43 15.90 -9.98
CA SER A 140 4.84 16.14 -8.60
C SER A 140 6.04 15.31 -8.21
N ASP A 141 6.89 15.87 -7.38
CA ASP A 141 7.99 15.16 -6.76
C ASP A 141 7.53 14.44 -5.49
N VAL A 142 8.02 13.22 -5.33
CA VAL A 142 7.84 12.39 -4.15
C VAL A 142 9.22 12.10 -3.57
N THR A 143 9.50 12.63 -2.39
CA THR A 143 10.80 12.49 -1.71
C THR A 143 10.67 11.62 -0.49
N SER A 144 11.62 10.69 -0.31
CA SER A 144 11.79 9.86 0.87
C SER A 144 13.25 9.87 1.30
N ASN A 145 13.48 9.90 2.61
CA ASN A 145 14.82 9.97 3.19
C ASN A 145 15.05 8.79 4.12
N TYR A 146 16.27 8.22 4.07
CA TYR A 146 16.66 7.03 4.84
C TYR A 146 17.98 7.28 5.52
N ASP A 147 17.99 7.22 6.84
CA ASP A 147 19.22 7.40 7.61
C ASP A 147 19.94 6.06 7.78
N PHE A 148 21.26 6.07 7.62
CA PHE A 148 22.10 4.90 7.81
C PHE A 148 23.45 5.30 8.47
N LYS A 149 24.15 4.32 9.04
CA LYS A 149 25.43 4.56 9.70
C LYS A 149 26.50 5.00 8.71
N ALA A 150 27.29 5.99 9.07
CA ALA A 150 28.32 6.55 8.20
C ALA A 150 29.49 5.59 7.91
N ASP A 151 29.62 4.51 8.67
CA ASP A 151 30.61 3.45 8.45
C ASP A 151 30.23 2.47 7.32
N LEU A 152 28.96 2.54 6.87
CA LEU A 152 28.49 1.74 5.75
C LEU A 152 28.75 2.44 4.42
N THR A 153 29.16 1.67 3.43
CA THR A 153 29.15 2.11 2.04
C THR A 153 27.73 2.16 1.49
N LEU A 154 27.48 2.97 0.44
CA LEU A 154 26.15 3.05 -0.16
C LEU A 154 25.60 1.67 -0.59
N PRO A 155 26.35 0.76 -1.27
CA PRO A 155 25.84 -0.57 -1.59
C PRO A 155 25.47 -1.42 -0.36
N GLN A 156 26.19 -1.26 0.77
CA GLN A 156 25.83 -1.95 2.01
C GLN A 156 24.54 -1.39 2.62
N ALA A 157 24.36 -0.07 2.58
CA ALA A 157 23.13 0.57 3.01
C ALA A 157 21.93 0.17 2.12
N GLU A 158 22.14 0.12 0.80
CA GLU A 158 21.13 -0.34 -0.16
C GLU A 158 20.69 -1.78 0.11
N ALA A 159 21.61 -2.68 0.43
CA ALA A 159 21.29 -4.06 0.79
C ALA A 159 20.40 -4.17 2.04
N GLN A 160 20.53 -3.22 2.98
CA GLN A 160 19.71 -3.18 4.20
C GLN A 160 18.38 -2.45 4.02
N LEU A 161 18.37 -1.38 3.24
CA LEU A 161 17.24 -0.46 3.09
C LEU A 161 16.39 -0.71 1.84
N GLY A 162 16.83 -1.58 0.91
CA GLY A 162 16.22 -1.71 -0.40
C GLY A 162 14.73 -2.01 -0.36
N ASP A 163 14.31 -2.97 0.45
CA ASP A 163 12.88 -3.33 0.59
C ASP A 163 12.06 -2.17 1.19
N GLU A 164 12.63 -1.46 2.16
CA GLU A 164 12.01 -0.30 2.79
C GLU A 164 11.86 0.86 1.79
N ILE A 165 12.92 1.13 1.00
CA ILE A 165 12.91 2.16 -0.04
C ILE A 165 11.80 1.84 -1.06
N VAL A 166 11.80 0.62 -1.60
CA VAL A 166 10.80 0.19 -2.58
C VAL A 166 9.39 0.31 -2.03
N LYS A 167 9.17 -0.14 -0.80
CA LYS A 167 7.86 -0.04 -0.14
C LYS A 167 7.43 1.41 0.05
N ASN A 168 8.24 2.22 0.72
CA ASN A 168 7.86 3.56 1.14
C ASN A 168 7.68 4.50 -0.08
N VAL A 169 8.54 4.42 -1.08
CA VAL A 169 8.40 5.20 -2.32
C VAL A 169 7.15 4.76 -3.08
N THR A 170 6.90 3.45 -3.20
CA THR A 170 5.66 2.96 -3.83
C THR A 170 4.42 3.47 -3.10
N ASP A 171 4.42 3.42 -1.76
CA ASP A 171 3.32 3.89 -0.93
C ASP A 171 3.09 5.40 -1.11
N ALA A 172 4.17 6.18 -1.15
CA ALA A 172 4.11 7.62 -1.34
C ALA A 172 3.60 8.01 -2.73
N ILE A 173 4.06 7.34 -3.81
CA ILE A 173 3.56 7.54 -5.17
C ILE A 173 2.07 7.17 -5.24
N PHE A 174 1.71 6.01 -4.71
CA PHE A 174 0.31 5.55 -4.69
C PHE A 174 -0.60 6.56 -3.97
N ASN A 175 -0.20 7.01 -2.78
CA ASN A 175 -0.96 7.99 -2.00
C ASN A 175 -1.06 9.33 -2.74
N LYS A 176 0.00 9.77 -3.42
CA LYS A 176 -0.03 11.00 -4.22
C LYS A 176 -1.06 10.95 -5.34
N ILE A 177 -1.20 9.78 -5.99
CA ILE A 177 -2.14 9.59 -7.10
C ILE A 177 -3.57 9.36 -6.60
N PHE A 178 -3.75 8.58 -5.54
CA PHE A 178 -5.06 8.06 -5.15
C PHE A 178 -5.65 8.64 -3.86
N SER A 179 -4.93 9.49 -3.13
CA SER A 179 -5.40 10.05 -1.84
C SER A 179 -5.54 11.58 -1.84
N ASN A 180 -5.11 12.29 -2.88
CA ASN A 180 -5.14 13.75 -2.96
C ASN A 180 -6.20 14.25 -3.96
N TRP A 181 -7.45 13.85 -3.75
CA TRP A 181 -8.58 14.34 -4.57
C TRP A 181 -9.39 15.39 -3.82
#